data_cf27cbe542b85dd4c1a1b7b11cece352
#
_entry.id   cf27cbe542b85dd4c1a1b7b11cece352
#
_cell.length_a   1.000
_cell.length_b   1.000
_cell.length_c   1.000
_cell.angle_alpha   90.00
_cell.angle_beta   90.00
_cell.angle_gamma   90.00
#
_symmetry.space_group_name_H-M   'P 1'
#
loop_
_entity.id
_entity.type
_entity.pdbx_description
1 polymer ?
#
loop_
_entity_poly.entity_id
_entity_poly.type
_entity_poly.pdbx_seq_one_letter_code
_entity_poly.pdbx_strand_id
1 'polypeptide(L)' 'MPKEQAIQVEGIIKETLPNAMFRVEVEMGENTHEVLAHVSGKMRMHFIKILPGDVVKLEISPYDLTRGRITYRNK' A
#
# COMPACT_ATOMS: atom_id res chain seq x y z
N MET A 1 10.48 -0.07 -25.14
CA MET A 1 9.65 0.80 -24.36
C MET A 1 9.84 0.62 -22.87
N PRO A 2 10.26 1.64 -22.18
CA PRO A 2 10.46 1.46 -20.75
C PRO A 2 9.11 1.29 -20.04
N LYS A 3 9.07 0.32 -19.19
CA LYS A 3 7.90 0.12 -18.37
C LYS A 3 7.96 1.07 -17.21
N GLU A 4 6.80 1.54 -16.84
CA GLU A 4 6.65 2.23 -15.60
C GLU A 4 7.08 1.30 -14.48
N GLN A 5 7.99 1.77 -13.67
CA GLN A 5 8.40 0.98 -12.53
C GLN A 5 7.73 1.54 -11.28
N ALA A 6 6.95 0.72 -10.65
CA ALA A 6 6.32 1.11 -9.41
C ALA A 6 7.38 1.27 -8.33
N ILE A 7 7.16 2.23 -7.46
CA ILE A 7 8.03 2.48 -6.33
C ILE A 7 7.57 1.57 -5.20
N GLN A 8 8.47 0.71 -4.74
CA GLN A 8 8.13 -0.21 -3.65
C GLN A 8 8.52 0.42 -2.32
N VAL A 9 7.56 0.50 -1.43
CA VAL A 9 7.77 1.12 -0.11
C VAL A 9 7.07 0.29 0.94
N GLU A 10 7.42 0.54 2.19
CA GLU A 10 6.72 -0.04 3.32
C GLU A 10 5.90 1.05 3.99
N GLY A 11 4.75 0.65 4.50
CA GLY A 11 3.90 1.58 5.20
C GLY A 11 3.15 0.90 6.33
N ILE A 12 2.52 1.71 7.16
CA ILE A 12 1.75 1.25 8.30
C ILE A 12 0.29 1.55 8.03
N ILE A 13 -0.55 0.53 8.21
CA ILE A 13 -1.99 0.69 8.02
C ILE A 13 -2.53 1.61 9.11
N LYS A 14 -3.16 2.70 8.70
CA LYS A 14 -3.74 3.64 9.64
C LYS A 14 -5.23 3.42 9.80
N GLU A 15 -5.90 3.02 8.72
CA GLU A 15 -7.34 2.89 8.74
C GLU A 15 -7.78 1.92 7.67
N THR A 16 -8.81 1.13 7.96
CA THR A 16 -9.43 0.26 6.96
C THR A 16 -10.66 0.97 6.43
N LEU A 17 -10.82 0.92 5.11
CA LEU A 17 -11.90 1.60 4.42
C LEU A 17 -12.75 0.57 3.67
N PRO A 18 -13.95 0.96 3.23
CA PRO A 18 -14.78 0.04 2.45
C PRO A 18 -14.10 -0.37 1.14
N ASN A 19 -14.57 -1.47 0.57
CA ASN A 19 -14.14 -1.96 -0.73
C ASN A 19 -12.67 -2.37 -0.76
N ALA A 20 -12.20 -2.94 0.35
CA ALA A 20 -10.83 -3.44 0.46
C ALA A 20 -9.80 -2.34 0.21
N MET A 21 -10.12 -1.13 0.66
CA MET A 21 -9.21 -0.01 0.58
C MET A 21 -8.63 0.27 1.95
N PHE A 22 -7.45 0.88 1.95
CA PHE A 22 -6.74 1.15 3.20
C PHE A 22 -6.03 2.49 3.12
N ARG A 23 -6.01 3.17 4.24
CA ARG A 23 -5.21 4.37 4.37
C ARG A 23 -3.89 3.95 5.02
N VAL A 24 -2.80 4.21 4.31
CA VAL A 24 -1.48 3.73 4.70
C VAL A 24 -0.55 4.92 4.86
N GLU A 25 0.17 4.95 5.96
CA GLU A 25 1.17 5.98 6.17
C GLU A 25 2.52 5.46 5.70
N VAL A 26 3.14 6.19 4.79
CA VAL A 26 4.39 5.80 4.16
C VAL A 26 5.43 6.87 4.44
N GLU A 27 6.62 6.44 4.84
CA GLU A 27 7.73 7.37 5.02
C GLU A 27 8.47 7.52 3.70
N MET A 28 8.57 8.76 3.24
CA MET A 28 9.30 9.06 2.03
C MET A 28 10.26 10.19 2.34
N GLY A 29 11.54 9.82 2.53
CA GLY A 29 12.51 10.79 2.96
C GLY A 29 12.26 11.24 4.37
N GLU A 30 12.20 12.54 4.58
CA GLU A 30 11.95 13.09 5.90
C GLU A 30 10.47 13.32 6.19
N ASN A 31 9.63 13.08 5.20
CA ASN A 31 8.21 13.33 5.34
C ASN A 31 7.44 12.04 5.30
N THR A 32 6.25 12.08 5.90
CA THR A 32 5.33 10.96 5.77
C THR A 32 4.21 11.37 4.82
N HIS A 33 3.74 10.37 4.07
CA HIS A 33 2.65 10.59 3.12
C HIS A 33 1.55 9.59 3.41
N GLU A 34 0.34 10.05 3.23
CA GLU A 34 -0.81 9.18 3.36
C GLU A 34 -1.17 8.70 1.97
N VAL A 35 -1.23 7.40 1.82
CA VAL A 35 -1.50 6.76 0.54
C VAL A 35 -2.80 5.97 0.65
N LEU A 36 -3.65 6.13 -0.34
CA LEU A 36 -4.86 5.33 -0.44
C LEU A 36 -4.52 4.07 -1.21
N ALA A 37 -4.57 2.93 -0.54
CA ALA A 37 -4.10 1.69 -1.13
C ALA A 37 -5.21 0.66 -1.19
N HIS A 38 -5.13 -0.21 -2.19
CA HIS A 38 -6.00 -1.36 -2.30
C HIS A 38 -5.14 -2.62 -2.28
N VAL A 39 -5.74 -3.76 -1.97
CA VAL A 39 -4.99 -5.00 -1.96
C VAL A 39 -4.88 -5.54 -3.37
N SER A 40 -3.75 -6.17 -3.66
CA SER A 40 -3.57 -6.82 -4.95
C SER A 40 -4.52 -8.01 -5.04
N GLY A 41 -4.79 -8.44 -6.29
CA GLY A 41 -5.65 -9.59 -6.49
C GLY A 41 -5.11 -10.84 -5.83
N LYS A 42 -3.79 -10.97 -5.83
CA LYS A 42 -3.15 -12.12 -5.22
C LYS A 42 -3.40 -12.18 -3.72
N MET A 43 -3.29 -11.03 -3.05
CA MET A 43 -3.55 -10.98 -1.61
C MET A 43 -5.01 -11.19 -1.30
N ARG A 44 -5.88 -10.69 -2.16
CA ARG A 44 -7.31 -10.87 -1.97
C ARG A 44 -7.69 -12.35 -2.06
N MET A 45 -7.04 -13.08 -2.94
CA MET A 45 -7.31 -14.50 -3.10
C MET A 45 -6.91 -15.31 -1.87
N HIS A 46 -5.94 -14.83 -1.13
CA HIS A 46 -5.45 -15.55 0.05
C HIS A 46 -6.11 -15.10 1.34
N PHE A 47 -7.09 -14.20 1.25
CA PHE A 47 -7.85 -13.73 2.42
C PHE A 47 -6.95 -13.21 3.53
N ILE A 48 -5.90 -12.52 3.16
CA ILE A 48 -5.01 -11.97 4.17
C ILE A 48 -5.72 -10.82 4.86
N LYS A 49 -5.88 -10.96 6.16
CA LYS A 49 -6.57 -9.96 6.94
C LYS A 49 -5.60 -8.86 7.33
N ILE A 50 -5.93 -7.65 6.94
CA ILE A 50 -5.09 -6.49 7.21
C ILE A 50 -5.80 -5.61 8.23
N LEU A 51 -5.09 -5.27 9.30
CA LEU A 51 -5.66 -4.51 10.40
C LEU A 51 -4.85 -3.24 10.62
N PRO A 52 -5.44 -2.21 11.22
CA PRO A 52 -4.67 -1.02 11.56
C PRO A 52 -3.47 -1.39 12.42
N GLY A 53 -2.35 -0.75 12.13
CA GLY A 53 -1.10 -1.05 12.80
C GLY A 53 -0.22 -2.06 12.07
N ASP A 54 -0.77 -2.77 11.11
CA ASP A 54 0.01 -3.74 10.35
C ASP A 54 0.99 -3.01 9.43
N VAL A 55 2.16 -3.62 9.27
CA VAL A 55 3.15 -3.13 8.33
C VAL A 55 2.99 -3.89 7.03
N VAL A 56 2.90 -3.17 5.94
CA VAL A 56 2.69 -3.79 4.63
C VAL A 56 3.69 -3.23 3.64
N LYS A 57 3.93 -4.00 2.60
CA LYS A 57 4.68 -3.52 1.44
C LYS A 57 3.68 -3.18 0.36
N LEU A 58 3.91 -2.05 -0.26
CA LEU A 58 3.01 -1.59 -1.30
C LEU A 58 3.79 -0.96 -2.44
N GLU A 59 3.14 -0.92 -3.59
CA GLU A 59 3.69 -0.29 -4.78
C GLU A 59 2.92 0.99 -5.04
N ILE A 60 3.66 2.04 -5.31
CA ILE A 60 3.09 3.35 -5.59
C ILE A 60 3.49 3.74 -6.99
N SER A 61 2.52 4.26 -7.75
CA SER A 61 2.82 4.74 -9.09
C SER A 61 3.68 6.00 -9.01
N PRO A 62 4.75 6.09 -9.80
CA PRO A 62 5.53 7.34 -9.83
C PRO A 62 4.73 8.52 -10.37
N TYR A 63 3.62 8.25 -11.03
CA TYR A 63 2.78 9.31 -11.56
C TYR A 63 1.70 9.78 -10.59
N ASP A 64 1.46 8.99 -9.53
CA ASP A 64 0.43 9.36 -8.56
C ASP A 64 0.83 8.80 -7.21
N LEU A 65 1.53 9.61 -6.44
CA LEU A 65 2.07 9.18 -5.15
C LEU A 65 1.01 9.07 -4.07
N THR A 66 -0.24 9.41 -4.38
CA THR A 66 -1.31 9.33 -3.40
C THR A 66 -2.04 7.99 -3.43
N ARG A 67 -1.72 7.14 -4.38
CA ARG A 67 -2.38 5.86 -4.53
C ARG A 67 -1.38 4.73 -4.64
N GLY A 68 -1.73 3.59 -4.08
CA GLY A 68 -0.86 2.46 -4.13
C GLY A 68 -1.61 1.15 -4.11
N ARG A 69 -0.85 0.07 -4.21
CA ARG A 69 -1.39 -1.28 -4.17
C ARG A 69 -0.56 -2.09 -3.18
N ILE A 70 -1.26 -2.69 -2.22
CA ILE A 70 -0.59 -3.52 -1.23
C ILE A 70 -0.29 -4.86 -1.87
N THR A 71 1.00 -5.23 -1.85
CA THR A 71 1.43 -6.47 -2.48
C THR A 71 1.87 -7.51 -1.47
N TYR A 72 2.13 -7.11 -0.24
CA TYR A 72 2.62 -8.05 0.75
C TYR A 72 2.34 -7.51 2.15
N ARG A 73 1.94 -8.40 3.03
CA ARG A 73 1.75 -8.05 4.43
C ARG A 73 2.94 -8.56 5.21
N ASN A 74 3.59 -7.63 5.89
CA ASN A 74 4.75 -7.95 6.69
C ASN A 74 4.26 -8.27 8.09
N LYS A 75 4.57 -9.41 8.55
CA LYS A 75 4.12 -9.80 9.88
C LYS A 75 4.99 -9.27 10.97
#